data_defb1d49fc449563cd5056981d29baa9
#
_entry.id   defb1d49fc449563cd5056981d29baa9
#
_cell.length_a   1.000
_cell.length_b   1.000
_cell.length_c   1.000
_cell.angle_alpha   90.00
_cell.angle_beta   90.00
_cell.angle_gamma   90.00
#
_symmetry.space_group_name_H-M   'P 1'
#
loop_
_entity.id
_entity.type
_entity.pdbx_description
1 polymer ?
#
loop_
_entity_poly.entity_id
_entity_poly.type
_entity_poly.pdbx_seq_one_letter_code
_entity_poly.pdbx_strand_id
1 'polypeptide(L)'
;GVPLASAFGVVDYCRIGPDVSLIFDDVWFMKFMHRERISTKITLQNTINRYYINGLGFNNDPDVYVMRKENVKLSDKQKEALIIINFIFGSIYMTSDNIANYDASKKELIQKYQEFKHHKVISITYDKKYIKFVTEFNKNRYNFSYDTKKGELSYGKI
;
A
#
# COMPACT_ATOMS: atom_id res chain seq x y z
N GLY A 1 -4.01 12.53 -13.43
CA GLY A 1 -4.40 12.63 -12.01
C GLY A 1 -5.59 11.75 -11.68
N VAL A 2 -5.77 11.43 -10.42
CA VAL A 2 -6.91 10.61 -9.95
C VAL A 2 -8.10 11.54 -9.69
N PRO A 3 -9.28 11.34 -10.32
CA PRO A 3 -10.42 12.23 -10.23
C PRO A 3 -11.22 12.04 -8.93
N LEU A 4 -10.57 12.19 -7.77
CA LEU A 4 -11.18 11.88 -6.47
C LEU A 4 -12.46 12.67 -6.20
N ALA A 5 -12.44 13.97 -6.45
CA ALA A 5 -13.59 14.84 -6.14
C ALA A 5 -14.82 14.50 -6.98
N SER A 6 -14.64 14.21 -8.27
CA SER A 6 -15.74 13.86 -9.18
C SER A 6 -16.27 12.45 -8.98
N ALA A 7 -15.54 11.58 -8.27
CA ALA A 7 -15.94 10.22 -7.96
C ALA A 7 -16.79 10.11 -6.69
N PHE A 8 -16.80 11.14 -5.83
CA PHE A 8 -17.50 11.12 -4.55
C PHE A 8 -19.01 10.91 -4.73
N GLY A 9 -19.54 9.82 -4.15
CA GLY A 9 -20.94 9.46 -4.23
C GLY A 9 -21.44 8.98 -5.60
N VAL A 10 -20.52 8.81 -6.56
CA VAL A 10 -20.85 8.41 -7.95
C VAL A 10 -20.39 6.99 -8.23
N VAL A 11 -19.28 6.55 -7.63
CA VAL A 11 -18.69 5.22 -7.85
C VAL A 11 -18.53 4.49 -6.52
N ASP A 12 -18.61 3.16 -6.55
CA ASP A 12 -18.41 2.33 -5.35
C ASP A 12 -16.93 2.26 -4.96
N TYR A 13 -16.03 2.30 -5.93
CA TYR A 13 -14.58 2.23 -5.75
C TYR A 13 -13.86 3.24 -6.62
N CYS A 14 -12.80 3.82 -6.08
CA CYS A 14 -11.96 4.75 -6.82
C CYS A 14 -10.48 4.49 -6.56
N ARG A 15 -9.69 4.47 -7.63
CA ARG A 15 -8.22 4.45 -7.53
C ARG A 15 -7.73 5.70 -6.80
N ILE A 16 -6.93 5.53 -5.76
CA ILE A 16 -6.46 6.62 -4.90
C ILE A 16 -5.02 7.06 -5.15
N GLY A 17 -4.31 6.41 -6.07
CA GLY A 17 -2.92 6.70 -6.41
C GLY A 17 -2.59 6.38 -7.85
N PRO A 18 -1.36 6.64 -8.29
CA PRO A 18 -0.86 6.13 -9.55
C PRO A 18 -0.69 4.61 -9.49
N ASP A 19 -0.38 4.00 -10.64
CA ASP A 19 -0.12 2.57 -10.72
C ASP A 19 1.08 2.16 -9.87
N VAL A 20 1.00 0.95 -9.30
CA VAL A 20 2.16 0.30 -8.68
C VAL A 20 3.18 0.00 -9.78
N SER A 21 4.40 0.47 -9.59
CA SER A 21 5.52 0.22 -10.49
C SER A 21 6.29 -1.04 -10.09
N LEU A 22 6.98 -1.64 -11.05
CA LEU A 22 7.88 -2.77 -10.80
C LEU A 22 9.20 -2.36 -10.15
N ILE A 23 9.39 -1.05 -9.93
CA ILE A 23 10.52 -0.43 -9.21
C ILE A 23 9.99 0.38 -8.03
N PHE A 24 10.82 0.59 -7.00
CA PHE A 24 10.38 1.33 -5.81
C PHE A 24 10.24 2.83 -6.06
N ASP A 25 11.24 3.47 -6.63
CA ASP A 25 11.25 4.91 -6.93
C ASP A 25 11.65 5.16 -8.38
N ASP A 26 11.40 6.36 -8.89
CA ASP A 26 11.79 6.73 -10.26
C ASP A 26 13.31 6.74 -10.42
N VAL A 27 13.75 6.52 -11.65
CA VAL A 27 15.13 6.82 -12.05
C VAL A 27 15.40 8.31 -11.86
N TRP A 28 16.63 8.65 -11.43
CA TRP A 28 16.95 10.00 -10.97
C TRP A 28 16.66 11.13 -11.98
N PHE A 29 16.86 10.89 -13.28
CA PHE A 29 16.65 11.89 -14.33
C PHE A 29 15.16 12.19 -14.58
N MET A 30 14.23 11.26 -14.27
CA MET A 30 12.80 11.49 -14.38
C MET A 30 12.30 12.54 -13.38
N LYS A 31 13.05 12.81 -12.31
CA LYS A 31 12.72 13.83 -11.31
C LYS A 31 12.74 15.26 -11.89
N PHE A 32 13.46 15.48 -12.99
CA PHE A 32 13.54 16.76 -13.66
C PHE A 32 12.50 16.96 -14.76
N MET A 33 11.74 15.94 -15.10
CA MET A 33 10.80 15.97 -16.24
C MET A 33 9.39 16.35 -15.81
N HIS A 34 9.10 17.20 -14.92
CA HIS A 34 7.78 17.74 -14.52
C HIS A 34 6.54 16.89 -14.96
N ARG A 35 6.68 15.57 -14.98
CA ARG A 35 5.64 14.60 -15.30
C ARG A 35 5.10 13.98 -14.03
N GLU A 36 3.87 13.47 -14.10
CA GLU A 36 3.33 12.65 -13.03
C GLU A 36 4.26 11.44 -12.80
N ARG A 37 4.72 11.31 -11.57
CA ARG A 37 5.65 10.24 -11.19
C ARG A 37 4.87 8.98 -10.88
N ILE A 38 5.15 7.92 -11.61
CA ILE A 38 4.60 6.58 -11.39
C ILE A 38 5.67 5.77 -10.68
N SER A 39 5.50 5.55 -9.38
CA SER A 39 6.41 4.72 -8.58
C SER A 39 5.66 4.08 -7.42
N THR A 40 6.06 2.89 -7.02
CA THR A 40 5.50 2.20 -5.85
C THR A 40 5.57 3.04 -4.59
N LYS A 41 6.63 3.84 -4.44
CA LYS A 41 6.78 4.80 -3.34
C LYS A 41 5.65 5.81 -3.29
N ILE A 42 5.32 6.44 -4.42
CA ILE A 42 4.24 7.44 -4.49
C ILE A 42 2.88 6.77 -4.26
N THR A 43 2.67 5.58 -4.81
CA THR A 43 1.44 4.80 -4.60
C THR A 43 1.24 4.50 -3.12
N LEU A 44 2.25 3.98 -2.43
CA LEU A 44 2.18 3.69 -0.99
C LEU A 44 1.91 4.93 -0.15
N GLN A 45 2.58 6.05 -0.45
CA GLN A 45 2.34 7.31 0.24
C GLN A 45 0.90 7.82 0.02
N ASN A 46 0.37 7.73 -1.20
CA ASN A 46 -1.02 8.10 -1.49
C ASN A 46 -1.99 7.16 -0.76
N THR A 47 -1.72 5.86 -0.72
CA THR A 47 -2.56 4.88 -0.03
C THR A 47 -2.69 5.22 1.46
N ILE A 48 -1.58 5.52 2.13
CA ILE A 48 -1.60 5.92 3.53
C ILE A 48 -2.26 7.30 3.72
N ASN A 49 -1.87 8.30 2.92
CA ASN A 49 -2.32 9.67 3.10
C ASN A 49 -3.79 9.90 2.77
N ARG A 50 -4.39 9.01 1.98
CA ARG A 50 -5.80 9.11 1.55
C ARG A 50 -6.72 8.11 2.25
N TYR A 51 -6.25 7.43 3.29
CA TYR A 51 -7.05 6.42 3.99
C TYR A 51 -8.35 6.99 4.57
N TYR A 52 -8.33 8.24 5.02
CA TYR A 52 -9.45 8.89 5.69
C TYR A 52 -10.66 9.12 4.78
N ILE A 53 -10.51 9.04 3.45
CA ILE A 53 -11.63 9.13 2.51
C ILE A 53 -12.27 7.76 2.23
N ASN A 54 -11.65 6.67 2.70
CA ASN A 54 -12.14 5.32 2.50
C ASN A 54 -13.53 5.13 3.13
N GLY A 55 -14.51 4.74 2.35
CA GLY A 55 -15.88 4.54 2.79
C GLY A 55 -16.71 5.81 2.99
N LEU A 56 -16.16 7.02 2.74
CA LEU A 56 -16.94 8.27 2.84
C LEU A 56 -17.76 8.57 1.57
N GLY A 57 -17.13 8.46 0.42
CA GLY A 57 -17.81 8.71 -0.86
C GLY A 57 -17.60 7.58 -1.86
N PHE A 58 -16.59 6.77 -1.62
CA PHE A 58 -16.23 5.54 -2.33
C PHE A 58 -15.26 4.72 -1.46
N ASN A 59 -15.00 3.49 -1.84
CA ASN A 59 -13.99 2.64 -1.23
C ASN A 59 -12.65 2.80 -1.95
N ASN A 60 -11.56 2.83 -1.19
CA ASN A 60 -10.22 3.04 -1.73
C ASN A 60 -9.70 1.84 -2.49
N ASP A 61 -9.28 2.06 -3.74
CA ASP A 61 -8.49 1.14 -4.55
C ASP A 61 -7.02 1.55 -4.52
N PRO A 62 -6.16 0.84 -3.77
CA PRO A 62 -4.73 1.14 -3.66
C PRO A 62 -3.90 0.56 -4.82
N ASP A 63 -4.54 -0.03 -5.83
CA ASP A 63 -3.92 -0.82 -6.88
C ASP A 63 -3.49 -2.22 -6.44
N VAL A 64 -2.61 -2.84 -7.20
CA VAL A 64 -2.18 -4.22 -7.01
C VAL A 64 -1.04 -4.36 -6.02
N TYR A 65 -0.91 -5.54 -5.44
CA TYR A 65 0.35 -5.99 -4.84
C TYR A 65 1.05 -7.00 -5.74
N VAL A 66 2.35 -7.21 -5.51
CA VAL A 66 3.22 -8.06 -6.34
C VAL A 66 4.08 -8.93 -5.43
N MET A 67 4.09 -10.24 -5.66
CA MET A 67 4.96 -11.19 -4.94
C MET A 67 5.95 -11.92 -5.85
N ARG A 68 5.73 -11.90 -7.16
CA ARG A 68 6.67 -12.52 -8.12
C ARG A 68 8.05 -11.87 -8.02
N LYS A 69 9.08 -12.63 -8.43
CA LYS A 69 10.47 -12.13 -8.54
C LYS A 69 10.80 -11.70 -9.97
N GLU A 70 10.16 -12.32 -10.95
CA GLU A 70 10.40 -12.10 -12.36
C GLU A 70 9.99 -10.69 -12.76
N ASN A 71 10.92 -9.96 -13.40
CA ASN A 71 10.74 -8.60 -13.90
C ASN A 71 10.36 -7.56 -12.83
N VAL A 72 10.58 -7.84 -11.55
CA VAL A 72 10.29 -6.93 -10.43
C VAL A 72 11.57 -6.59 -9.69
N LYS A 73 11.85 -5.30 -9.54
CA LYS A 73 13.03 -4.79 -8.82
C LYS A 73 12.72 -4.37 -7.37
N LEU A 74 11.52 -4.67 -6.89
CA LEU A 74 11.18 -4.48 -5.49
C LEU A 74 11.85 -5.56 -4.64
N SER A 75 12.46 -5.16 -3.52
CA SER A 75 12.95 -6.11 -2.53
C SER A 75 11.80 -6.85 -1.84
N ASP A 76 12.06 -7.98 -1.20
CA ASP A 76 11.02 -8.73 -0.49
C ASP A 76 10.40 -7.90 0.64
N LYS A 77 11.17 -7.05 1.34
CA LYS A 77 10.65 -6.10 2.33
C LYS A 77 9.76 -5.01 1.74
N GLN A 78 10.06 -4.55 0.53
CA GLN A 78 9.21 -3.58 -0.18
C GLN A 78 7.90 -4.21 -0.65
N LYS A 79 7.93 -5.47 -1.09
CA LYS A 79 6.72 -6.24 -1.42
C LYS A 79 5.87 -6.50 -0.19
N GLU A 80 6.50 -6.85 0.94
CA GLU A 80 5.82 -7.00 2.22
C GLU A 80 5.12 -5.70 2.64
N ALA A 81 5.82 -4.58 2.59
CA ALA A 81 5.25 -3.27 2.88
C ALA A 81 4.06 -2.93 1.97
N LEU A 82 4.17 -3.23 0.67
CA LEU A 82 3.12 -3.00 -0.31
C LEU A 82 1.85 -3.80 0.03
N ILE A 83 1.99 -5.09 0.36
CA ILE A 83 0.85 -5.94 0.71
C ILE A 83 0.19 -5.46 2.00
N ILE A 84 0.96 -5.24 3.07
CA ILE A 84 0.42 -4.88 4.38
C ILE A 84 -0.26 -3.52 4.32
N ILE A 85 0.35 -2.53 3.69
CA ILE A 85 -0.23 -1.19 3.54
C ILE A 85 -1.51 -1.24 2.72
N ASN A 86 -1.54 -1.98 1.60
CA ASN A 86 -2.76 -2.14 0.81
C ASN A 86 -3.87 -2.81 1.62
N PHE A 87 -3.55 -3.80 2.46
CA PHE A 87 -4.54 -4.50 3.28
C PHE A 87 -5.08 -3.65 4.43
N ILE A 88 -4.27 -2.77 5.03
CA ILE A 88 -4.71 -1.89 6.12
C ILE A 88 -5.54 -0.69 5.59
N PHE A 89 -5.12 -0.10 4.47
CA PHE A 89 -5.64 1.20 4.02
C PHE A 89 -6.54 1.14 2.79
N GLY A 90 -6.59 0.00 2.10
CA GLY A 90 -7.43 -0.21 0.93
C GLY A 90 -8.68 -1.03 1.23
N SER A 91 -9.60 -1.05 0.27
CA SER A 91 -10.82 -1.88 0.30
C SER A 91 -10.88 -2.89 -0.83
N ILE A 92 -10.03 -2.75 -1.84
CA ILE A 92 -9.84 -3.73 -2.92
C ILE A 92 -8.46 -4.36 -2.77
N TYR A 93 -8.39 -5.68 -3.02
CA TYR A 93 -7.18 -6.47 -2.84
C TYR A 93 -6.88 -7.26 -4.11
N MET A 94 -6.13 -6.64 -5.01
CA MET A 94 -5.77 -7.22 -6.31
C MET A 94 -4.29 -7.55 -6.39
N THR A 95 -3.94 -8.53 -7.20
CA THR A 95 -2.55 -8.83 -7.57
C THR A 95 -2.39 -8.87 -9.07
N SER A 96 -1.23 -8.44 -9.56
CA SER A 96 -0.83 -8.59 -10.95
C SER A 96 -0.05 -9.89 -11.22
N ASP A 97 0.06 -10.76 -10.22
CA ASP A 97 0.76 -12.03 -10.35
C ASP A 97 -0.17 -13.11 -10.89
N ASN A 98 0.40 -14.08 -11.59
CA ASN A 98 -0.29 -15.33 -11.87
C ASN A 98 -0.28 -16.19 -10.58
N ILE A 99 -1.41 -16.21 -9.87
CA ILE A 99 -1.56 -16.96 -8.62
C ILE A 99 -1.44 -18.48 -8.76
N ALA A 100 -1.59 -19.01 -9.98
CA ALA A 100 -1.33 -20.43 -10.23
C ALA A 100 0.15 -20.80 -10.01
N ASN A 101 1.06 -19.84 -10.13
CA ASN A 101 2.49 -20.02 -9.91
C ASN A 101 2.91 -19.85 -8.44
N TYR A 102 1.95 -19.66 -7.53
CA TYR A 102 2.28 -19.52 -6.11
C TYR A 102 2.53 -20.88 -5.46
N ASP A 103 3.71 -21.03 -4.88
CA ASP A 103 4.05 -22.14 -4.02
C ASP A 103 3.33 -22.07 -2.64
N ALA A 104 3.44 -23.12 -1.85
CA ALA A 104 2.82 -23.17 -0.52
C ALA A 104 3.27 -22.02 0.37
N SER A 105 4.56 -21.65 0.33
CA SER A 105 5.11 -20.60 1.20
C SER A 105 4.55 -19.22 0.87
N LYS A 106 4.34 -18.88 -0.42
CA LYS A 106 3.70 -17.65 -0.82
C LYS A 106 2.22 -17.60 -0.43
N LYS A 107 1.52 -18.72 -0.54
CA LYS A 107 0.11 -18.83 -0.11
C LYS A 107 -0.04 -18.61 1.39
N GLU A 108 0.80 -19.23 2.21
CA GLU A 108 0.83 -19.04 3.66
C GLU A 108 1.16 -17.58 4.03
N LEU A 109 2.12 -16.96 3.34
CA LEU A 109 2.51 -15.59 3.58
C LEU A 109 1.37 -14.61 3.29
N ILE A 110 0.65 -14.79 2.17
CA ILE A 110 -0.53 -13.99 1.86
C ILE A 110 -1.62 -14.21 2.91
N GLN A 111 -1.85 -15.45 3.32
CA GLN A 111 -2.86 -15.80 4.31
C GLN A 111 -2.57 -15.11 5.65
N LYS A 112 -1.30 -15.09 6.07
CA LYS A 112 -0.84 -14.33 7.24
C LYS A 112 -1.11 -12.83 7.10
N TYR A 113 -0.82 -12.23 5.94
CA TYR A 113 -1.02 -10.80 5.74
C TYR A 113 -2.50 -10.41 5.59
N GLN A 114 -3.38 -11.35 5.25
CA GLN A 114 -4.82 -11.07 5.17
C GLN A 114 -5.44 -10.64 6.51
N GLU A 115 -4.83 -10.96 7.64
CA GLU A 115 -5.29 -10.49 8.95
C GLU A 115 -5.30 -8.96 9.03
N PHE A 116 -4.37 -8.29 8.34
CA PHE A 116 -4.28 -6.83 8.33
C PHE A 116 -5.48 -6.11 7.71
N LYS A 117 -6.32 -6.80 6.92
CA LYS A 117 -7.59 -6.25 6.40
C LYS A 117 -8.57 -5.84 7.50
N HIS A 118 -8.45 -6.43 8.65
CA HIS A 118 -9.36 -6.22 9.79
C HIS A 118 -8.82 -5.22 10.80
N HIS A 119 -7.64 -4.65 10.55
CA HIS A 119 -7.04 -3.66 11.42
C HIS A 119 -7.71 -2.31 11.26
N LYS A 120 -8.17 -1.73 12.37
CA LYS A 120 -8.66 -0.36 12.43
C LYS A 120 -7.52 0.60 12.68
N VAL A 121 -7.33 1.59 11.83
CA VAL A 121 -6.33 2.65 12.01
C VAL A 121 -6.78 3.56 13.16
N ILE A 122 -5.92 3.74 14.16
CA ILE A 122 -6.16 4.57 15.35
C ILE A 122 -5.48 5.93 15.21
N SER A 123 -4.24 5.95 14.75
CA SER A 123 -3.48 7.20 14.57
C SER A 123 -2.43 7.06 13.48
N ILE A 124 -2.12 8.18 12.84
CA ILE A 124 -0.99 8.30 11.91
C ILE A 124 -0.20 9.53 12.30
N THR A 125 1.12 9.39 12.33
CA THR A 125 2.07 10.47 12.59
C THR A 125 3.14 10.49 11.51
N TYR A 126 3.57 11.68 11.15
CA TYR A 126 4.51 11.91 10.06
C TYR A 126 5.80 12.50 10.61
N ASP A 127 6.92 11.93 10.18
CA ASP A 127 8.26 12.45 10.40
C ASP A 127 8.95 12.60 9.05
N LYS A 128 10.10 13.29 8.97
CA LYS A 128 10.83 13.55 7.71
C LYS A 128 11.13 12.28 6.90
N LYS A 129 11.26 11.15 7.56
CA LYS A 129 11.65 9.88 6.96
C LYS A 129 10.62 8.76 7.15
N TYR A 130 9.82 8.85 8.19
CA TYR A 130 8.92 7.78 8.59
C TYR A 130 7.47 8.23 8.63
N ILE A 131 6.59 7.36 8.18
CA ILE A 131 5.17 7.43 8.49
C ILE A 131 4.91 6.33 9.52
N LYS A 132 4.50 6.74 10.73
CA LYS A 132 4.20 5.82 11.82
C LYS A 132 2.69 5.76 12.01
N PHE A 133 2.14 4.57 12.19
CA PHE A 133 0.73 4.43 12.45
C PHE A 133 0.46 3.30 13.46
N VAL A 134 -0.59 3.49 14.22
CA VAL A 134 -1.09 2.52 15.18
C VAL A 134 -2.40 1.97 14.66
N THR A 135 -2.56 0.67 14.73
CA THR A 135 -3.80 -0.02 14.41
C THR A 135 -4.27 -0.85 15.59
N GLU A 136 -5.56 -1.18 15.59
CA GLU A 136 -6.18 -2.06 16.56
C GLU A 136 -6.88 -3.22 15.85
N PHE A 137 -6.65 -4.43 16.34
CA PHE A 137 -7.34 -5.65 15.93
C PHE A 137 -7.54 -6.58 17.12
N ASN A 138 -8.78 -7.04 17.35
CA ASN A 138 -9.13 -7.92 18.47
C ASN A 138 -8.66 -7.38 19.85
N LYS A 139 -8.86 -6.09 20.10
CA LYS A 139 -8.43 -5.36 21.32
C LYS A 139 -6.90 -5.29 21.51
N ASN A 140 -6.11 -5.77 20.55
CA ASN A 140 -4.67 -5.63 20.56
C ASN A 140 -4.25 -4.45 19.68
N ARG A 141 -3.25 -3.71 20.12
CA ARG A 141 -2.67 -2.62 19.35
C ARG A 141 -1.37 -3.06 18.71
N TYR A 142 -1.15 -2.52 17.51
CA TYR A 142 0.02 -2.78 16.70
C TYR A 142 0.61 -1.46 16.25
N ASN A 143 1.91 -1.33 16.41
CA ASN A 143 2.67 -0.16 15.96
C ASN A 143 3.39 -0.49 14.65
N PHE A 144 3.28 0.42 13.67
CA PHE A 144 3.91 0.31 12.36
C PHE A 144 4.81 1.51 12.12
N SER A 145 5.94 1.28 11.46
CA SER A 145 6.86 2.33 11.03
C SER A 145 7.30 2.08 9.59
N TYR A 146 6.82 2.92 8.67
CA TYR A 146 7.15 2.86 7.25
C TYR A 146 8.26 3.83 6.90
N ASP A 147 9.43 3.33 6.45
CA ASP A 147 10.53 4.14 5.93
C ASP A 147 10.23 4.60 4.51
N THR A 148 9.92 5.88 4.34
CA THR A 148 9.52 6.45 3.03
C THR A 148 10.66 6.51 2.01
N LYS A 149 11.93 6.39 2.44
CA LYS A 149 13.09 6.37 1.55
C LYS A 149 13.43 4.96 1.08
N LYS A 150 13.34 3.98 1.99
CA LYS A 150 13.67 2.58 1.70
C LYS A 150 12.48 1.78 1.19
N GLY A 151 11.24 2.18 1.53
CA GLY A 151 10.04 1.43 1.23
C GLY A 151 9.84 0.21 2.13
N GLU A 152 10.45 0.20 3.30
CA GLU A 152 10.40 -0.91 4.25
C GLU A 152 9.43 -0.59 5.40
N LEU A 153 8.71 -1.60 5.84
CA LEU A 153 7.78 -1.53 6.96
C LEU A 153 8.31 -2.39 8.10
N SER A 154 8.33 -1.84 9.30
CA SER A 154 8.52 -2.58 10.55
C SER A 154 7.26 -2.48 11.40
N TYR A 155 6.91 -3.55 12.09
CA TYR A 155 5.72 -3.58 12.93
C TYR A 155 5.87 -4.55 14.11
N GLY A 156 5.06 -4.32 15.13
CA GLY A 156 4.99 -5.17 16.31
C GLY A 156 3.75 -4.87 17.15
N LYS A 157 3.39 -5.84 18.00
CA LYS A 157 2.32 -5.69 18.99
C LYS A 157 2.83 -4.85 20.17
N ILE A 158 1.99 -3.93 20.67
CA ILE A 158 2.24 -3.08 21.83
C ILE A 158 1.22 -3.35 22.94
#